data_97b9906e57000524c78cab84eaef66b5
#
_entry.id   97b9906e57000524c78cab84eaef66b5
#
_cell.length_a   1.000
_cell.length_b   1.000
_cell.length_c   1.000
_cell.angle_alpha   90.00
_cell.angle_beta   90.00
_cell.angle_gamma   90.00
#
_symmetry.space_group_name_H-M   'P 1'
#
loop_
_entity.id
_entity.type
_entity.pdbx_description
1 polymer ?
#
loop_
_entity_poly.entity_id
_entity_poly.type
_entity_poly.pdbx_seq_one_letter_code
_entity_poly.pdbx_strand_id
1 'polypeptide(L)'
;MKTSIKLIAIVLGSTLIATSCKKDDNPAPPAPTVYYQQQDQKARPAINTVFNGSADKDAFNVTTPSAMGAIFQPKFLTNLVALDGFLKSKNAAYVNYSTNALGWDPTTLTTALATDVLNVTTTGTPTLATLSGRTLADDAIDIELKFVIFGGPTGNSNPQLTSDHVDMNDKAFLASFPYLASPF
;
A
#
# COMPACT_ATOMS: atom_id res chain seq x y z
N MET A 1 -45.48 72.21 -10.01
CA MET A 1 -45.37 71.30 -8.89
C MET A 1 -45.08 69.83 -9.26
N LYS A 2 -45.11 69.44 -10.52
CA LYS A 2 -44.88 68.01 -10.93
C LYS A 2 -43.40 67.69 -11.31
N THR A 3 -42.56 68.69 -11.54
CA THR A 3 -41.16 68.51 -11.99
C THR A 3 -40.17 68.36 -10.82
N SER A 4 -40.48 68.89 -9.66
CA SER A 4 -39.58 68.83 -8.49
C SER A 4 -39.59 67.43 -7.79
N ILE A 5 -40.69 66.70 -7.89
CA ILE A 5 -40.82 65.35 -7.27
C ILE A 5 -40.04 64.30 -8.03
N LYS A 6 -39.89 64.44 -9.37
CA LYS A 6 -39.13 63.52 -10.18
C LYS A 6 -37.59 63.64 -9.98
N LEU A 7 -37.11 64.86 -9.69
CA LEU A 7 -35.69 65.10 -9.41
C LEU A 7 -35.26 64.60 -8.03
N ILE A 8 -36.16 64.66 -7.04
CA ILE A 8 -35.89 64.13 -5.69
C ILE A 8 -35.83 62.59 -5.70
N ALA A 9 -36.66 61.96 -6.52
CA ALA A 9 -36.66 60.47 -6.63
C ALA A 9 -35.37 59.94 -7.29
N ILE A 10 -34.79 60.70 -8.23
CA ILE A 10 -33.54 60.34 -8.91
C ILE A 10 -32.33 60.52 -7.99
N VAL A 11 -32.33 61.55 -7.15
CA VAL A 11 -31.26 61.81 -6.19
C VAL A 11 -31.26 60.80 -5.04
N LEU A 12 -32.46 60.37 -4.61
CA LEU A 12 -32.56 59.30 -3.60
C LEU A 12 -32.16 57.92 -4.14
N GLY A 13 -32.41 57.66 -5.40
CA GLY A 13 -32.04 56.40 -6.04
C GLY A 13 -30.54 56.21 -6.28
N SER A 14 -29.80 57.32 -6.47
CA SER A 14 -28.36 57.25 -6.72
C SER A 14 -27.48 57.14 -5.47
N THR A 15 -28.03 57.42 -4.29
CA THR A 15 -27.29 57.27 -3.02
C THR A 15 -27.34 55.86 -2.44
N LEU A 16 -28.20 54.97 -2.94
CA LEU A 16 -28.31 53.57 -2.47
C LEU A 16 -27.37 52.60 -3.17
N ILE A 17 -26.68 53.02 -4.22
CA ILE A 17 -25.80 52.14 -4.98
C ILE A 17 -24.33 52.21 -4.48
N ALA A 18 -23.97 53.10 -3.59
CA ALA A 18 -22.59 53.30 -3.13
C ALA A 18 -22.21 52.56 -1.84
N THR A 19 -23.11 51.70 -1.29
CA THR A 19 -22.77 50.94 -0.07
C THR A 19 -22.58 49.44 -0.29
N SER A 20 -22.45 49.01 -1.53
CA SER A 20 -22.17 47.60 -1.82
C SER A 20 -20.70 47.42 -2.20
N CYS A 21 -20.02 46.82 -1.37
CA CYS A 21 -18.67 46.21 -1.39
C CYS A 21 -17.73 46.86 -0.38
N LYS A 22 -17.98 46.71 0.90
CA LYS A 22 -16.87 46.43 1.79
C LYS A 22 -16.34 45.05 1.39
N LYS A 23 -15.20 45.05 0.66
CA LYS A 23 -14.36 43.87 0.60
C LYS A 23 -14.10 43.46 2.05
N ASP A 24 -14.58 42.34 2.48
CA ASP A 24 -14.13 41.77 3.73
C ASP A 24 -12.66 41.43 3.52
N ASP A 25 -11.79 42.37 3.88
CA ASP A 25 -10.33 42.17 3.91
C ASP A 25 -9.96 41.23 5.10
N ASN A 26 -10.92 40.61 5.70
CA ASN A 26 -10.65 39.58 6.71
C ASN A 26 -10.20 38.31 5.96
N PRO A 27 -8.94 37.91 6.07
CA PRO A 27 -8.48 36.68 5.43
C PRO A 27 -9.41 35.53 5.87
N ALA A 28 -9.88 34.76 4.91
CA ALA A 28 -10.67 33.58 5.22
C ALA A 28 -9.96 32.75 6.30
N PRO A 29 -10.67 32.24 7.30
CA PRO A 29 -10.05 31.39 8.29
C PRO A 29 -9.26 30.30 7.57
N PRO A 30 -8.05 29.94 8.04
CA PRO A 30 -7.30 28.86 7.43
C PRO A 30 -8.16 27.61 7.37
N ALA A 31 -8.16 26.94 6.24
CA ALA A 31 -8.88 25.69 6.08
C ALA A 31 -8.46 24.74 7.20
N PRO A 32 -9.41 24.02 7.82
CA PRO A 32 -9.08 23.09 8.87
C PRO A 32 -8.04 22.10 8.35
N THR A 33 -7.00 21.85 9.13
CA THR A 33 -6.02 20.82 8.80
C THR A 33 -6.71 19.46 8.88
N VAL A 34 -6.87 18.82 7.75
CA VAL A 34 -7.46 17.48 7.68
C VAL A 34 -6.33 16.46 7.78
N TYR A 35 -6.39 15.63 8.79
CA TYR A 35 -5.48 14.49 8.94
C TYR A 35 -6.18 13.26 8.39
N TYR A 36 -5.52 12.59 7.45
CA TYR A 36 -5.99 11.32 6.92
C TYR A 36 -5.26 10.19 7.64
N GLN A 37 -6.01 9.30 8.28
CA GLN A 37 -5.46 8.07 8.80
C GLN A 37 -5.21 7.13 7.63
N GLN A 38 -4.02 6.55 7.57
CA GLN A 38 -3.72 5.52 6.60
C GLN A 38 -4.55 4.27 6.92
N GLN A 39 -5.39 3.86 5.99
CA GLN A 39 -6.28 2.70 6.13
C GLN A 39 -5.64 1.41 5.60
N ASP A 40 -4.70 1.54 4.68
CA ASP A 40 -4.01 0.43 4.05
C ASP A 40 -2.58 0.83 3.69
N GLN A 41 -1.63 -0.02 4.08
CA GLN A 41 -0.24 0.12 3.69
C GLN A 41 0.25 -1.25 3.20
N LYS A 42 0.43 -1.39 1.89
CA LYS A 42 0.89 -2.61 1.26
C LYS A 42 2.11 -2.31 0.40
N ALA A 43 3.27 -2.37 1.03
CA ALA A 43 4.51 -2.21 0.31
C ALA A 43 4.87 -3.49 -0.46
N ARG A 44 4.55 -4.65 0.11
CA ARG A 44 4.86 -5.97 -0.47
C ARG A 44 3.59 -6.79 -0.68
N PRO A 45 3.38 -7.34 -1.90
CA PRO A 45 2.23 -8.19 -2.18
C PRO A 45 2.21 -9.43 -1.28
N ALA A 46 1.03 -9.99 -1.08
CA ALA A 46 0.76 -11.23 -0.39
C ALA A 46 1.18 -11.33 1.10
N ILE A 47 2.05 -10.46 1.63
CA ILE A 47 2.58 -10.61 3.00
C ILE A 47 1.45 -10.60 4.04
N ASN A 48 0.57 -9.62 3.99
CA ASN A 48 -0.59 -9.59 4.91
C ASN A 48 -1.55 -10.78 4.69
N THR A 49 -1.62 -11.30 3.49
CA THR A 49 -2.49 -12.43 3.16
C THR A 49 -1.93 -13.76 3.65
N VAL A 50 -0.63 -13.97 3.50
CA VAL A 50 0.03 -15.25 3.84
C VAL A 50 0.33 -15.35 5.34
N PHE A 51 0.83 -14.25 5.94
CA PHE A 51 1.39 -14.30 7.29
C PHE A 51 0.46 -13.82 8.40
N ASN A 52 -0.69 -13.18 8.08
CA ASN A 52 -1.67 -12.78 9.07
C ASN A 52 -2.95 -13.61 9.01
N GLY A 53 -3.44 -14.02 10.18
CA GLY A 53 -4.81 -14.46 10.33
C GLY A 53 -5.82 -13.31 10.09
N SER A 54 -7.07 -13.65 9.78
CA SER A 54 -8.11 -12.66 9.46
C SER A 54 -8.29 -11.59 10.54
N ALA A 55 -8.11 -11.94 11.81
CA ALA A 55 -8.25 -11.01 12.94
C ALA A 55 -7.14 -9.95 13.02
N ASP A 56 -6.00 -10.17 12.38
CA ASP A 56 -4.83 -9.30 12.46
C ASP A 56 -4.64 -8.43 11.20
N LYS A 57 -5.37 -8.69 10.12
CA LYS A 57 -5.14 -8.02 8.83
C LYS A 57 -5.36 -6.51 8.88
N ASP A 58 -6.44 -6.07 9.48
CA ASP A 58 -6.75 -4.64 9.59
C ASP A 58 -5.76 -3.93 10.52
N ALA A 59 -5.38 -4.57 11.63
CA ALA A 59 -4.37 -4.03 12.52
C ALA A 59 -3.00 -3.91 11.83
N PHE A 60 -2.61 -4.87 11.00
CA PHE A 60 -1.38 -4.82 10.22
C PHE A 60 -1.37 -3.63 9.26
N ASN A 61 -2.48 -3.39 8.55
CA ASN A 61 -2.60 -2.31 7.57
C ASN A 61 -2.48 -0.91 8.15
N VAL A 62 -2.79 -0.71 9.42
CA VAL A 62 -2.77 0.60 10.07
C VAL A 62 -1.65 0.77 11.11
N THR A 63 -0.89 -0.29 11.38
CA THR A 63 0.25 -0.22 12.30
C THR A 63 1.43 0.47 11.62
N THR A 64 2.04 1.44 12.30
CA THR A 64 3.22 2.12 11.76
C THR A 64 4.40 1.15 11.60
N PRO A 65 5.24 1.30 10.57
CA PRO A 65 6.39 0.41 10.33
C PRO A 65 7.30 0.23 11.54
N SER A 66 7.53 1.28 12.33
CA SER A 66 8.36 1.22 13.54
C SER A 66 7.82 0.29 14.63
N ALA A 67 6.51 0.04 14.66
CA ALA A 67 5.87 -0.83 15.64
C ALA A 67 5.59 -2.25 15.10
N MET A 68 5.55 -2.42 13.77
CA MET A 68 5.14 -3.68 13.12
C MET A 68 6.02 -4.86 13.54
N GLY A 69 7.34 -4.70 13.54
CA GLY A 69 8.26 -5.78 13.84
C GLY A 69 7.98 -6.45 15.19
N ALA A 70 7.83 -5.66 16.24
CA ALA A 70 7.57 -6.18 17.58
C ALA A 70 6.20 -6.88 17.70
N ILE A 71 5.19 -6.40 16.97
CA ILE A 71 3.81 -6.90 17.06
C ILE A 71 3.61 -8.13 16.17
N PHE A 72 4.11 -8.11 14.94
CA PHE A 72 3.74 -9.09 13.92
C PHE A 72 4.78 -10.17 13.66
N GLN A 73 6.08 -9.94 13.94
CA GLN A 73 7.08 -10.97 13.74
C GLN A 73 6.76 -12.28 14.49
N PRO A 74 6.39 -12.26 15.78
CA PRO A 74 6.03 -13.50 16.47
C PRO A 74 4.80 -14.20 15.88
N LYS A 75 3.82 -13.42 15.40
CA LYS A 75 2.63 -13.94 14.74
C LYS A 75 2.98 -14.56 13.38
N PHE A 76 3.80 -13.89 12.59
CA PHE A 76 4.28 -14.39 11.31
C PHE A 76 5.02 -15.71 11.48
N LEU A 77 5.91 -15.81 12.46
CA LEU A 77 6.64 -17.05 12.73
C LEU A 77 5.68 -18.18 13.12
N THR A 78 4.74 -17.90 14.00
CA THR A 78 3.71 -18.88 14.40
C THR A 78 2.88 -19.33 13.20
N ASN A 79 2.44 -18.41 12.36
CA ASN A 79 1.62 -18.73 11.20
C ASN A 79 2.41 -19.45 10.10
N LEU A 80 3.69 -19.14 9.91
CA LEU A 80 4.56 -19.89 8.98
C LEU A 80 4.70 -21.35 9.41
N VAL A 81 4.95 -21.62 10.69
CA VAL A 81 5.04 -22.98 11.22
C VAL A 81 3.71 -23.72 11.09
N ALA A 82 2.60 -23.04 11.37
CA ALA A 82 1.26 -23.62 11.23
C ALA A 82 0.92 -23.93 9.77
N LEU A 83 1.30 -23.04 8.84
CA LEU A 83 1.13 -23.24 7.40
C LEU A 83 1.93 -24.46 6.91
N ASP A 84 3.19 -24.58 7.33
CA ASP A 84 4.02 -25.74 7.02
C ASP A 84 3.38 -27.04 7.48
N GLY A 85 2.92 -27.09 8.73
CA GLY A 85 2.24 -28.25 9.27
C GLY A 85 0.95 -28.60 8.50
N PHE A 86 0.17 -27.58 8.15
CA PHE A 86 -1.04 -27.76 7.35
C PHE A 86 -0.72 -28.32 5.96
N LEU A 87 0.21 -27.71 5.24
CA LEU A 87 0.59 -28.12 3.89
C LEU A 87 1.15 -29.55 3.88
N LYS A 88 2.00 -29.88 4.86
CA LYS A 88 2.54 -31.23 5.05
C LYS A 88 1.44 -32.27 5.30
N SER A 89 0.41 -31.90 6.06
CA SER A 89 -0.74 -32.79 6.31
C SER A 89 -1.58 -33.03 5.06
N LYS A 90 -1.58 -32.12 4.10
CA LYS A 90 -2.31 -32.23 2.83
C LYS A 90 -1.49 -32.89 1.73
N ASN A 91 -0.19 -32.74 1.76
CA ASN A 91 0.74 -33.32 0.79
C ASN A 91 2.00 -33.84 1.50
N ALA A 92 2.12 -35.14 1.61
CA ALA A 92 3.28 -35.77 2.25
C ALA A 92 4.61 -35.45 1.55
N ALA A 93 4.59 -35.09 0.27
CA ALA A 93 5.76 -34.65 -0.48
C ALA A 93 6.13 -33.18 -0.23
N TYR A 94 5.28 -32.41 0.45
CA TYR A 94 5.59 -31.01 0.78
C TYR A 94 6.90 -30.92 1.60
N VAL A 95 7.77 -30.02 1.18
CA VAL A 95 9.03 -29.71 1.87
C VAL A 95 8.79 -28.49 2.76
N ASN A 96 8.91 -28.70 4.07
CA ASN A 96 8.75 -27.64 5.06
C ASN A 96 9.78 -26.54 4.84
N TYR A 97 9.41 -25.33 5.21
CA TYR A 97 10.32 -24.19 5.17
C TYR A 97 11.50 -24.42 6.12
N SER A 98 12.70 -24.39 5.58
CA SER A 98 13.95 -24.41 6.36
C SER A 98 14.76 -23.13 6.14
N THR A 99 15.04 -22.85 4.87
CA THR A 99 15.60 -21.58 4.37
C THR A 99 15.02 -21.29 2.99
N ASN A 100 15.03 -20.02 2.61
CA ASN A 100 14.65 -19.60 1.26
C ASN A 100 15.88 -19.41 0.35
N ALA A 101 15.68 -18.94 -0.87
CA ALA A 101 16.75 -18.68 -1.82
C ALA A 101 17.73 -17.55 -1.38
N LEU A 102 17.34 -16.76 -0.38
CA LEU A 102 18.21 -15.75 0.26
C LEU A 102 19.02 -16.33 1.43
N GLY A 103 18.85 -17.61 1.75
CA GLY A 103 19.47 -18.23 2.92
C GLY A 103 18.82 -17.84 4.25
N TRP A 104 17.64 -17.25 4.23
CA TRP A 104 16.95 -16.84 5.45
C TRP A 104 16.18 -18.00 6.08
N ASP A 105 16.45 -18.23 7.34
CA ASP A 105 15.65 -19.14 8.18
C ASP A 105 14.28 -18.53 8.52
N PRO A 106 13.36 -19.29 9.15
CA PRO A 106 12.02 -18.77 9.50
C PRO A 106 12.05 -17.49 10.33
N THR A 107 12.97 -17.36 11.27
CA THR A 107 13.07 -16.16 12.12
C THR A 107 13.55 -14.95 11.33
N THR A 108 14.60 -15.12 10.53
CA THR A 108 15.14 -14.07 9.67
C THR A 108 14.10 -13.62 8.64
N LEU A 109 13.43 -14.57 7.99
CA LEU A 109 12.36 -14.26 7.04
C LEU A 109 11.26 -13.45 7.70
N THR A 110 10.70 -13.94 8.80
CA THR A 110 9.56 -13.28 9.45
C THR A 110 9.95 -11.93 10.06
N THR A 111 11.21 -11.75 10.48
CA THR A 111 11.74 -10.45 10.90
C THR A 111 11.79 -9.47 9.74
N ALA A 112 12.29 -9.89 8.58
CA ALA A 112 12.38 -9.05 7.39
C ALA A 112 11.01 -8.68 6.83
N LEU A 113 10.03 -9.57 6.92
CA LEU A 113 8.69 -9.37 6.34
C LEU A 113 7.71 -8.71 7.30
N ALA A 114 7.95 -8.75 8.61
CA ALA A 114 7.02 -8.18 9.60
C ALA A 114 6.86 -6.67 9.50
N THR A 115 7.83 -5.98 8.90
CA THR A 115 7.74 -4.56 8.56
C THR A 115 7.37 -4.44 7.09
N ASP A 116 6.15 -4.01 6.80
CA ASP A 116 5.66 -3.87 5.43
C ASP A 116 6.19 -2.58 4.78
N VAL A 117 7.46 -2.60 4.42
CA VAL A 117 8.17 -1.49 3.79
C VAL A 117 8.98 -1.96 2.58
N LEU A 118 9.18 -1.04 1.64
CA LEU A 118 10.13 -1.21 0.54
C LEU A 118 11.40 -0.45 0.85
N ASN A 119 12.53 -1.03 0.51
CA ASN A 119 13.79 -0.32 0.50
C ASN A 119 13.85 0.59 -0.74
N VAL A 120 14.01 1.89 -0.53
CA VAL A 120 14.13 2.87 -1.62
C VAL A 120 15.58 3.32 -1.73
N THR A 121 16.16 3.16 -2.92
CA THR A 121 17.52 3.60 -3.20
C THR A 121 17.57 4.37 -4.52
N THR A 122 18.42 5.39 -4.57
CA THR A 122 18.75 6.12 -5.80
C THR A 122 20.05 5.64 -6.42
N THR A 123 20.74 4.72 -5.77
CA THR A 123 22.04 4.18 -6.19
C THR A 123 22.05 2.67 -6.06
N GLY A 124 22.82 2.01 -6.92
CA GLY A 124 22.94 0.55 -6.92
C GLY A 124 21.83 -0.17 -7.69
N THR A 125 21.92 -1.47 -7.75
CA THR A 125 20.95 -2.33 -8.42
C THR A 125 20.01 -2.94 -7.39
N PRO A 126 18.69 -2.82 -7.56
CA PRO A 126 17.73 -3.53 -6.72
C PRO A 126 17.94 -5.04 -6.78
N THR A 127 17.82 -5.70 -5.65
CA THR A 127 17.93 -7.15 -5.53
C THR A 127 16.80 -7.68 -4.66
N LEU A 128 16.49 -8.95 -4.78
CA LEU A 128 15.52 -9.61 -3.91
C LEU A 128 15.90 -9.45 -2.42
N ALA A 129 17.20 -9.57 -2.11
CA ALA A 129 17.70 -9.43 -0.74
C ALA A 129 17.51 -8.03 -0.14
N THR A 130 17.50 -7.00 -0.97
CA THR A 130 17.26 -5.62 -0.51
C THR A 130 15.78 -5.30 -0.40
N LEU A 131 14.89 -6.17 -0.88
CA LEU A 131 13.44 -5.98 -0.90
C LEU A 131 13.04 -4.62 -1.49
N SER A 132 13.80 -4.13 -2.48
CA SER A 132 13.50 -2.88 -3.17
C SER A 132 12.39 -3.07 -4.18
N GLY A 133 11.92 -1.94 -4.72
CA GLY A 133 10.83 -1.92 -5.69
C GLY A 133 11.13 -2.75 -6.95
N ARG A 134 10.10 -2.93 -7.76
CA ARG A 134 10.09 -3.70 -9.00
C ARG A 134 9.55 -2.86 -10.16
N THR A 135 9.72 -3.34 -11.38
CA THR A 135 9.08 -2.74 -12.55
C THR A 135 7.59 -3.12 -12.60
N LEU A 136 6.82 -2.40 -13.42
CA LEU A 136 5.39 -2.68 -13.60
C LEU A 136 5.12 -4.06 -14.20
N ALA A 137 6.07 -4.58 -14.99
CA ALA A 137 5.93 -5.86 -15.69
C ALA A 137 6.47 -7.06 -14.91
N ASP A 138 7.09 -6.83 -13.73
CA ASP A 138 7.63 -7.92 -12.94
C ASP A 138 6.51 -8.76 -12.33
N ASP A 139 6.62 -10.06 -12.45
CA ASP A 139 5.79 -11.03 -11.76
C ASP A 139 6.23 -11.15 -10.29
N ALA A 140 5.74 -10.25 -9.48
CA ALA A 140 6.16 -10.16 -8.09
C ALA A 140 5.64 -11.31 -7.24
N ILE A 141 4.46 -11.84 -7.56
CA ILE A 141 3.86 -12.95 -6.81
C ILE A 141 4.66 -14.22 -7.03
N ASP A 142 4.97 -14.57 -8.25
CA ASP A 142 5.79 -15.76 -8.54
C ASP A 142 7.19 -15.65 -7.94
N ILE A 143 7.80 -14.47 -8.00
CA ILE A 143 9.10 -14.22 -7.34
C ILE A 143 9.01 -14.44 -5.82
N GLU A 144 7.97 -13.92 -5.16
CA GLU A 144 7.77 -14.12 -3.73
C GLU A 144 7.47 -15.57 -3.37
N LEU A 145 6.58 -16.22 -4.09
CA LEU A 145 6.24 -17.63 -3.86
C LEU A 145 7.45 -18.54 -4.05
N LYS A 146 8.21 -18.33 -5.11
CA LYS A 146 9.33 -19.18 -5.52
C LYS A 146 10.57 -18.97 -4.67
N PHE A 147 11.00 -17.74 -4.49
CA PHE A 147 12.30 -17.45 -3.89
C PHE A 147 12.22 -17.06 -2.41
N VAL A 148 11.05 -16.65 -1.92
CA VAL A 148 10.90 -16.16 -0.55
C VAL A 148 10.15 -17.15 0.32
N ILE A 149 9.07 -17.78 -0.18
CA ILE A 149 8.14 -18.54 0.68
C ILE A 149 8.24 -20.06 0.49
N PHE A 150 7.99 -20.58 -0.71
CA PHE A 150 7.76 -22.02 -0.90
C PHE A 150 8.88 -22.77 -1.64
N GLY A 151 9.68 -22.09 -2.43
CA GLY A 151 10.66 -22.76 -3.30
C GLY A 151 11.93 -23.24 -2.59
N GLY A 152 12.10 -22.95 -1.33
CA GLY A 152 13.28 -23.37 -0.56
C GLY A 152 14.58 -22.73 -1.05
N PRO A 153 15.75 -23.30 -0.71
CA PRO A 153 17.06 -22.69 -1.02
C PRO A 153 17.34 -22.51 -2.51
N THR A 154 16.72 -23.32 -3.36
CA THR A 154 16.96 -23.30 -4.81
C THR A 154 15.79 -22.75 -5.63
N GLY A 155 14.67 -22.41 -4.99
CA GLY A 155 13.45 -22.02 -5.66
C GLY A 155 12.62 -23.20 -6.23
N ASN A 156 12.94 -24.45 -5.92
CA ASN A 156 12.36 -25.62 -6.58
C ASN A 156 11.74 -26.65 -5.62
N SER A 157 11.67 -26.36 -4.30
CA SER A 157 11.24 -27.35 -3.31
C SER A 157 9.77 -27.75 -3.40
N ASN A 158 8.87 -26.84 -3.73
CA ASN A 158 7.43 -27.10 -3.81
C ASN A 158 6.87 -26.46 -5.10
N PRO A 159 7.18 -26.99 -6.29
CA PRO A 159 6.90 -26.33 -7.57
C PRO A 159 5.42 -26.05 -7.80
N GLN A 160 4.50 -26.80 -7.20
CA GLN A 160 3.07 -26.57 -7.29
C GLN A 160 2.58 -25.34 -6.46
N LEU A 161 3.44 -24.71 -5.69
CA LEU A 161 3.14 -23.55 -4.84
C LEU A 161 4.00 -22.32 -5.21
N THR A 162 4.75 -22.39 -6.30
CA THR A 162 5.72 -21.34 -6.67
C THR A 162 5.24 -20.45 -7.81
N SER A 163 3.97 -20.54 -8.21
CA SER A 163 3.33 -19.69 -9.20
C SER A 163 1.86 -19.51 -8.87
N ASP A 164 1.32 -18.34 -9.17
CA ASP A 164 -0.12 -18.06 -9.15
C ASP A 164 -0.79 -18.29 -10.53
N HIS A 165 0.02 -18.69 -11.52
CA HIS A 165 -0.40 -18.94 -12.90
C HIS A 165 -0.94 -17.70 -13.63
N VAL A 166 -0.51 -16.52 -13.25
CA VAL A 166 -0.79 -15.25 -13.94
C VAL A 166 0.51 -14.65 -14.48
N ASP A 167 0.96 -15.17 -15.62
CA ASP A 167 2.30 -14.87 -16.15
C ASP A 167 2.41 -13.50 -16.84
N MET A 168 1.31 -12.82 -17.11
CA MET A 168 1.31 -11.57 -17.86
C MET A 168 0.24 -10.59 -17.41
N ASN A 169 0.54 -9.31 -17.56
CA ASN A 169 -0.45 -8.26 -17.38
C ASN A 169 -1.52 -8.33 -18.48
N ASP A 170 -2.79 -8.37 -18.11
CA ASP A 170 -3.94 -8.50 -19.01
C ASP A 170 -4.45 -7.17 -19.57
N LYS A 171 -3.88 -6.05 -19.12
CA LYS A 171 -4.27 -4.70 -19.53
C LYS A 171 -3.04 -3.81 -19.71
N ALA A 172 -3.00 -3.03 -20.78
CA ALA A 172 -1.88 -2.15 -21.09
C ALA A 172 -1.63 -1.11 -19.98
N PHE A 173 -0.37 -0.91 -19.64
CA PHE A 173 0.06 0.15 -18.76
C PHE A 173 -0.15 1.53 -19.37
N LEU A 174 -0.36 2.54 -18.53
CA LEU A 174 -0.47 3.94 -18.96
C LEU A 174 0.90 4.52 -19.29
N ALA A 175 0.94 5.39 -20.31
CA ALA A 175 2.16 6.11 -20.68
C ALA A 175 2.53 7.25 -19.69
N SER A 176 1.58 7.65 -18.83
CA SER A 176 1.75 8.72 -17.83
C SER A 176 1.34 8.24 -16.45
N PHE A 177 1.78 8.98 -15.41
CA PHE A 177 1.36 8.69 -14.04
C PHE A 177 -0.19 8.54 -13.94
N PRO A 178 -0.69 7.53 -13.23
CA PRO A 178 0.00 6.63 -12.30
C PRO A 178 0.68 5.40 -12.91
N TYR A 179 0.77 5.28 -14.22
CA TYR A 179 1.39 4.20 -15.00
C TYR A 179 0.71 2.83 -14.89
N LEU A 180 0.07 2.52 -13.79
CA LEU A 180 -0.68 1.28 -13.62
C LEU A 180 -1.89 1.24 -14.55
N ALA A 181 -2.24 0.06 -15.03
CA ALA A 181 -3.50 -0.14 -15.74
C ALA A 181 -4.69 0.23 -14.84
N SER A 182 -5.76 0.74 -15.46
CA SER A 182 -6.99 1.00 -14.71
C SER A 182 -7.58 -0.31 -14.19
N PRO A 183 -8.12 -0.36 -12.98
CA PRO A 183 -8.81 -1.55 -12.49
C PRO A 183 -10.02 -1.89 -13.38
N PHE A 184 -10.49 -3.13 -13.28
CA PHE A 184 -11.69 -3.60 -13.97
C PHE A 184 -12.95 -3.07 -13.34
#